data_1f4cb723e129819e78cc5b920d479a05
#
_entry.id   1f4cb723e129819e78cc5b920d479a05
#
_cell.length_a   1.000
_cell.length_b   1.000
_cell.length_c   1.000
_cell.angle_alpha   90.00
_cell.angle_beta   90.00
_cell.angle_gamma   90.00
#
_symmetry.space_group_name_H-M   'P 1'
#
loop_
_entity.id
_entity.type
_entity.pdbx_description
1 polymer ?
#
loop_
_entity_poly.entity_id
_entity_poly.type
_entity_poly.pdbx_seq_one_letter_code
_entity_poly.pdbx_strand_id
1 'polypeptide(L)'
;AEHVMYVLNQSNLSDWMFTHTLGEEWPTLIELIEQDTRLVVFWEQGTAESYPQIHDFVVHGWTTNYGEDSTDDMNCEVHRGDGNQPVWHMNHWVSNSIGLADPTRSEQVNDYQLLLARAIECWEFHENRPTFIAVDWWEDGDVVAVAEQINLMESWSNEEISD
;
A
#
# COMPACT_ATOMS: atom_id res chain seq x y z
N ALA A 1 0.08 -20.67 -1.71
CA ALA A 1 0.78 -20.48 -0.43
C ALA A 1 1.88 -21.55 -0.21
N GLU A 2 1.63 -22.86 -0.43
CA GLU A 2 2.61 -23.94 -0.19
C GLU A 2 3.95 -23.71 -0.90
N HIS A 3 3.92 -23.39 -2.19
CA HIS A 3 5.15 -23.15 -2.97
C HIS A 3 5.90 -21.89 -2.49
N VAL A 4 5.19 -20.86 -2.10
CA VAL A 4 5.80 -19.65 -1.52
C VAL A 4 6.50 -19.98 -0.21
N MET A 5 5.84 -20.71 0.69
CA MET A 5 6.46 -21.16 1.94
C MET A 5 7.66 -22.08 1.72
N TYR A 6 7.61 -22.96 0.72
CA TYR A 6 8.76 -23.76 0.34
C TYR A 6 9.97 -22.90 -0.02
N VAL A 7 9.77 -21.87 -0.85
CA VAL A 7 10.86 -20.93 -1.26
C VAL A 7 11.38 -20.15 -0.06
N LEU A 8 10.49 -19.61 0.78
CA LEU A 8 10.87 -18.85 1.98
C LEU A 8 11.68 -19.70 2.96
N ASN A 9 11.29 -20.96 3.16
CA ASN A 9 12.04 -21.90 3.99
C ASN A 9 13.43 -22.22 3.40
N GLN A 10 13.53 -22.41 2.09
CA GLN A 10 14.83 -22.69 1.45
C GLN A 10 15.81 -21.51 1.51
N SER A 11 15.29 -20.28 1.59
CA SER A 11 16.08 -19.06 1.69
C SER A 11 16.29 -18.56 3.12
N ASN A 12 15.82 -19.28 4.13
CA ASN A 12 15.81 -18.91 5.55
C ASN A 12 15.05 -17.58 5.83
N LEU A 13 14.17 -17.16 4.94
CA LEU A 13 13.34 -15.97 5.12
C LEU A 13 12.14 -16.24 6.03
N SER A 14 11.73 -17.49 6.17
CA SER A 14 10.64 -17.90 7.07
C SER A 14 10.89 -17.55 8.54
N ASP A 15 12.16 -17.49 8.97
CA ASP A 15 12.53 -17.15 10.36
C ASP A 15 12.24 -15.67 10.68
N TRP A 16 12.09 -14.83 9.66
CA TRP A 16 11.82 -13.39 9.79
C TRP A 16 10.37 -13.01 9.52
N MET A 17 9.51 -14.01 9.32
CA MET A 17 8.10 -13.74 9.02
C MET A 17 7.34 -13.31 10.27
N PHE A 18 6.61 -12.22 10.13
CA PHE A 18 5.63 -11.78 11.10
C PHE A 18 4.31 -12.53 10.93
N THR A 19 3.63 -12.80 12.05
CA THR A 19 2.27 -13.33 12.06
C THR A 19 1.36 -12.37 12.79
N HIS A 20 0.37 -11.82 12.08
CA HIS A 20 -0.64 -10.93 12.61
C HIS A 20 -1.91 -11.70 12.97
N THR A 21 -2.44 -11.46 14.15
CA THR A 21 -3.77 -11.95 14.55
C THR A 21 -4.81 -10.89 14.20
N LEU A 22 -5.84 -11.29 13.47
CA LEU A 22 -6.92 -10.36 13.07
C LEU A 22 -7.57 -9.72 14.30
N GLY A 23 -7.66 -8.40 14.29
CA GLY A 23 -8.22 -7.59 15.38
C GLY A 23 -7.20 -7.12 16.41
N GLU A 24 -5.94 -7.55 16.33
CA GLU A 24 -4.84 -6.97 17.09
C GLU A 24 -4.28 -5.73 16.36
N GLU A 25 -3.61 -4.86 17.09
CA GLU A 25 -2.90 -3.73 16.49
C GLU A 25 -1.68 -4.21 15.68
N TRP A 26 -1.44 -3.57 14.52
CA TRP A 26 -0.23 -3.81 13.76
C TRP A 26 0.97 -3.18 14.48
N PRO A 27 2.10 -3.88 14.58
CA PRO A 27 3.31 -3.30 15.12
C PRO A 27 3.86 -2.22 14.18
N THR A 28 4.61 -1.30 14.75
CA THR A 28 5.42 -0.35 13.99
C THR A 28 6.56 -1.06 13.25
N LEU A 29 7.12 -0.43 12.22
CA LEU A 29 8.28 -0.99 11.50
C LEU A 29 9.49 -1.18 12.41
N ILE A 30 9.67 -0.30 13.42
CA ILE A 30 10.78 -0.43 14.38
C ILE A 30 10.60 -1.66 15.28
N GLU A 31 9.37 -1.93 15.73
CA GLU A 31 9.07 -3.11 16.53
C GLU A 31 9.28 -4.41 15.75
N LEU A 32 8.89 -4.44 14.46
CA LEU A 32 9.16 -5.58 13.57
C LEU A 32 10.67 -5.83 13.40
N ILE A 33 11.47 -4.76 13.30
CA ILE A 33 12.93 -4.85 13.21
C ILE A 33 13.54 -5.36 14.53
N GLU A 34 13.10 -4.82 15.65
CA GLU A 34 13.60 -5.19 16.99
C GLU A 34 13.26 -6.64 17.38
N GLN A 35 12.13 -7.14 16.88
CA GLN A 35 11.68 -8.52 17.10
C GLN A 35 12.24 -9.51 16.08
N ASP A 36 13.03 -9.06 15.11
CA ASP A 36 13.52 -9.86 13.96
C ASP A 36 12.40 -10.50 13.12
N THR A 37 11.19 -9.91 13.11
CA THR A 37 10.02 -10.37 12.36
C THR A 37 9.63 -9.41 11.24
N ARG A 38 10.60 -8.87 10.54
CA ARG A 38 10.47 -7.78 9.57
C ARG A 38 9.91 -8.17 8.20
N LEU A 39 9.60 -9.44 7.97
CA LEU A 39 8.98 -9.91 6.74
C LEU A 39 7.48 -10.12 6.94
N VAL A 40 6.68 -9.21 6.39
CA VAL A 40 5.22 -9.32 6.35
C VAL A 40 4.81 -9.78 4.95
N VAL A 41 4.08 -10.89 4.86
CA VAL A 41 3.66 -11.47 3.58
C VAL A 41 2.15 -11.43 3.47
N PHE A 42 1.66 -10.75 2.44
CA PHE A 42 0.26 -10.75 2.04
C PHE A 42 0.03 -11.65 0.83
N TRP A 43 -1.15 -12.24 0.77
CA TRP A 43 -1.57 -13.13 -0.30
C TRP A 43 -2.99 -12.80 -0.76
N GLU A 44 -3.18 -12.61 -2.05
CA GLU A 44 -4.49 -12.18 -2.57
C GLU A 44 -5.35 -13.33 -3.14
N GLN A 45 -4.77 -14.51 -3.31
CA GLN A 45 -5.45 -15.61 -4.01
C GLN A 45 -5.79 -16.77 -3.09
N GLY A 46 -6.96 -16.69 -2.49
CA GLY A 46 -7.46 -17.76 -1.63
C GLY A 46 -6.84 -17.74 -0.24
N THR A 47 -7.20 -18.73 0.55
CA THR A 47 -6.80 -18.81 1.94
C THR A 47 -5.40 -19.43 2.08
N ALA A 48 -4.62 -18.85 2.97
CA ALA A 48 -3.37 -19.43 3.45
C ALA A 48 -3.56 -20.07 4.83
N GLU A 49 -4.73 -20.65 5.11
CA GLU A 49 -5.13 -21.18 6.43
C GLU A 49 -4.10 -22.11 7.09
N SER A 50 -3.33 -22.83 6.27
CA SER A 50 -2.25 -23.71 6.75
C SER A 50 -0.95 -22.97 7.10
N TYR A 51 -0.89 -21.65 6.82
CA TYR A 51 0.31 -20.83 6.97
C TYR A 51 -0.07 -19.48 7.60
N PRO A 52 -0.20 -19.41 8.93
CA PRO A 52 -0.67 -18.19 9.61
C PRO A 52 0.22 -16.96 9.42
N GLN A 53 1.46 -17.15 8.99
CA GLN A 53 2.40 -16.09 8.63
C GLN A 53 2.20 -15.54 7.19
N ILE A 54 1.27 -16.10 6.41
CA ILE A 54 0.83 -15.57 5.12
C ILE A 54 -0.58 -15.02 5.31
N HIS A 55 -0.70 -13.71 5.31
CA HIS A 55 -1.95 -13.01 5.60
C HIS A 55 -2.81 -12.93 4.33
N ASP A 56 -4.09 -13.26 4.45
CA ASP A 56 -5.06 -12.98 3.38
C ASP A 56 -5.25 -11.46 3.29
N PHE A 57 -4.85 -10.87 2.17
CA PHE A 57 -4.83 -9.42 2.02
C PHE A 57 -6.23 -8.81 2.15
N VAL A 58 -7.26 -9.43 1.59
CA VAL A 58 -8.63 -8.89 1.63
C VAL A 58 -9.29 -8.98 3.00
N VAL A 59 -8.70 -9.74 3.92
CA VAL A 59 -9.12 -9.86 5.33
C VAL A 59 -8.34 -8.91 6.22
N HIS A 60 -7.03 -8.73 5.98
CA HIS A 60 -6.13 -7.93 6.80
C HIS A 60 -5.93 -6.51 6.29
N GLY A 61 -6.43 -6.20 5.11
CA GLY A 61 -6.25 -4.90 4.47
C GLY A 61 -7.23 -4.67 3.33
N TRP A 62 -7.02 -3.57 2.60
CA TRP A 62 -7.86 -3.19 1.46
C TRP A 62 -7.10 -2.29 0.48
N THR A 63 -7.71 -2.05 -0.69
CA THR A 63 -7.17 -1.14 -1.70
C THR A 63 -8.22 -0.16 -2.19
N THR A 64 -7.78 1.01 -2.65
CA THR A 64 -8.59 1.87 -3.53
C THR A 64 -8.74 1.23 -4.91
N ASN A 65 -9.62 1.81 -5.75
CA ASN A 65 -9.78 1.36 -7.14
C ASN A 65 -8.47 1.50 -7.94
N TYR A 66 -8.39 0.79 -9.07
CA TYR A 66 -7.24 0.81 -9.98
C TYR A 66 -7.70 0.59 -11.42
N GLY A 67 -6.84 0.95 -12.37
CA GLY A 67 -7.10 0.73 -13.78
C GLY A 67 -7.95 1.83 -14.43
N GLU A 68 -8.03 3.01 -13.81
CA GLU A 68 -8.67 4.19 -14.37
C GLU A 68 -7.90 4.69 -15.61
N ASP A 69 -8.63 5.26 -16.56
CA ASP A 69 -8.04 5.81 -17.79
C ASP A 69 -7.49 7.24 -17.60
N SER A 70 -7.88 7.90 -16.52
CA SER A 70 -7.51 9.27 -16.19
C SER A 70 -7.26 9.44 -14.70
N THR A 71 -6.39 10.37 -14.33
CA THR A 71 -6.19 10.79 -12.94
C THR A 71 -7.43 11.45 -12.34
N ASP A 72 -8.27 12.08 -13.17
CA ASP A 72 -9.52 12.72 -12.74
C ASP A 72 -10.60 11.69 -12.33
N ASP A 73 -10.48 10.44 -12.77
CA ASP A 73 -11.39 9.34 -12.44
C ASP A 73 -10.96 8.58 -11.18
N MET A 74 -9.74 8.81 -10.71
CA MET A 74 -9.23 8.19 -9.48
C MET A 74 -10.02 8.68 -8.27
N ASN A 75 -10.41 7.77 -7.40
CA ASN A 75 -11.14 8.08 -6.19
C ASN A 75 -10.56 7.32 -4.98
N CYS A 76 -11.08 7.60 -3.79
CA CYS A 76 -10.64 7.00 -2.55
C CYS A 76 -11.51 5.83 -2.08
N GLU A 77 -12.52 5.44 -2.86
CA GLU A 77 -13.44 4.36 -2.49
C GLU A 77 -12.73 3.02 -2.30
N VAL A 78 -13.21 2.24 -1.35
CA VAL A 78 -12.73 0.86 -1.13
C VAL A 78 -13.13 -0.01 -2.31
N HIS A 79 -12.16 -0.62 -2.97
CA HIS A 79 -12.37 -1.51 -4.11
C HIS A 79 -12.27 -2.98 -3.72
N ARG A 80 -11.23 -3.36 -2.98
CA ARG A 80 -11.01 -4.74 -2.52
C ARG A 80 -10.65 -4.75 -1.06
N GLY A 81 -11.12 -5.77 -0.34
CA GLY A 81 -10.80 -6.02 1.06
C GLY A 81 -11.79 -5.37 2.02
N ASP A 82 -11.46 -5.43 3.30
CA ASP A 82 -12.25 -4.85 4.39
C ASP A 82 -11.76 -3.43 4.71
N GLY A 83 -12.53 -2.42 4.30
CA GLY A 83 -12.22 -1.00 4.50
C GLY A 83 -12.11 -0.56 5.97
N ASN A 84 -12.45 -1.43 6.93
CA ASN A 84 -12.25 -1.16 8.35
C ASN A 84 -10.84 -1.55 8.84
N GLN A 85 -10.04 -2.20 8.01
CA GLN A 85 -8.68 -2.58 8.39
C GLN A 85 -7.72 -1.38 8.29
N PRO A 86 -6.75 -1.26 9.22
CA PRO A 86 -5.83 -0.12 9.24
C PRO A 86 -4.77 -0.17 8.12
N VAL A 87 -4.49 -1.34 7.56
CA VAL A 87 -3.50 -1.52 6.49
C VAL A 87 -4.16 -1.41 5.13
N TRP A 88 -3.66 -0.50 4.29
CA TRP A 88 -4.24 -0.36 2.96
C TRP A 88 -3.28 0.19 1.91
N HIS A 89 -3.62 -0.09 0.64
CA HIS A 89 -2.94 0.40 -0.54
C HIS A 89 -3.74 1.51 -1.22
N MET A 90 -3.13 2.65 -1.41
CA MET A 90 -3.58 3.62 -2.39
C MET A 90 -3.01 3.25 -3.76
N ASN A 91 -3.85 2.77 -4.66
CA ASN A 91 -3.46 2.52 -6.05
C ASN A 91 -3.41 3.85 -6.81
N HIS A 92 -2.30 4.16 -7.47
CA HIS A 92 -2.08 5.42 -8.16
C HIS A 92 -1.36 5.22 -9.48
N TRP A 93 -2.09 4.74 -10.49
CA TRP A 93 -1.65 4.64 -11.87
C TRP A 93 -2.83 4.73 -12.83
N VAL A 94 -2.55 4.99 -14.08
CA VAL A 94 -3.55 5.02 -15.15
C VAL A 94 -3.30 3.93 -16.18
N SER A 95 -4.39 3.44 -16.75
CA SER A 95 -4.37 2.47 -17.83
C SER A 95 -4.46 3.16 -19.18
N ASN A 96 -3.94 2.51 -20.22
CA ASN A 96 -4.18 2.92 -21.59
C ASN A 96 -5.55 2.40 -22.09
N SER A 97 -5.91 2.76 -23.31
CA SER A 97 -7.21 2.42 -23.92
C SER A 97 -7.51 0.90 -24.06
N ILE A 98 -6.54 0.05 -23.80
CA ILE A 98 -6.70 -1.42 -23.79
C ILE A 98 -6.57 -2.03 -22.38
N GLY A 99 -6.60 -1.19 -21.35
CA GLY A 99 -6.59 -1.62 -19.95
C GLY A 99 -5.23 -2.09 -19.42
N LEU A 100 -4.13 -1.72 -20.09
CA LEU A 100 -2.77 -1.97 -19.60
C LEU A 100 -2.17 -0.69 -19.04
N ALA A 101 -1.26 -0.83 -18.10
CA ALA A 101 -0.48 0.28 -17.54
C ALA A 101 0.16 1.13 -18.66
N ASP A 102 0.16 2.46 -18.49
CA ASP A 102 0.63 3.41 -19.50
C ASP A 102 1.96 4.06 -19.12
N PRO A 103 3.11 3.53 -19.61
CA PRO A 103 4.41 4.06 -19.27
C PRO A 103 4.65 5.47 -19.81
N THR A 104 3.87 5.92 -20.80
CA THR A 104 4.07 7.25 -21.40
C THR A 104 3.51 8.37 -20.53
N ARG A 105 2.74 8.03 -19.50
CA ARG A 105 2.11 8.97 -18.57
C ARG A 105 2.63 8.86 -17.15
N SER A 106 3.54 7.92 -16.86
CA SER A 106 4.02 7.64 -15.52
C SER A 106 4.62 8.88 -14.82
N GLU A 107 5.48 9.64 -15.52
CA GLU A 107 6.08 10.87 -14.98
C GLU A 107 5.01 11.93 -14.60
N GLN A 108 3.98 12.09 -15.44
CA GLN A 108 2.87 13.00 -15.17
C GLN A 108 1.98 12.52 -14.02
N VAL A 109 1.69 11.22 -13.99
CA VAL A 109 0.85 10.61 -12.96
C VAL A 109 1.54 10.64 -11.60
N ASN A 110 2.85 10.39 -11.58
CA ASN A 110 3.67 10.39 -10.37
C ASN A 110 4.23 11.77 -10.00
N ASP A 111 3.72 12.85 -10.62
CA ASP A 111 4.07 14.23 -10.26
C ASP A 111 3.82 14.49 -8.78
N TYR A 112 4.74 15.22 -8.14
CA TYR A 112 4.71 15.49 -6.71
C TYR A 112 3.38 16.08 -6.22
N GLN A 113 2.88 17.12 -6.90
CA GLN A 113 1.67 17.81 -6.45
C GLN A 113 0.43 16.94 -6.61
N LEU A 114 0.34 16.22 -7.71
CA LEU A 114 -0.79 15.34 -8.01
C LEU A 114 -0.85 14.16 -7.04
N LEU A 115 0.26 13.47 -6.85
CA LEU A 115 0.34 12.30 -5.98
C LEU A 115 0.16 12.68 -4.51
N LEU A 116 0.79 13.77 -4.05
CA LEU A 116 0.65 14.27 -2.69
C LEU A 116 -0.79 14.69 -2.40
N ALA A 117 -1.40 15.48 -3.28
CA ALA A 117 -2.78 15.95 -3.12
C ALA A 117 -3.74 14.76 -2.96
N ARG A 118 -3.60 13.73 -3.82
CA ARG A 118 -4.44 12.54 -3.73
C ARG A 118 -4.18 11.72 -2.46
N ALA A 119 -2.92 11.59 -2.04
CA ALA A 119 -2.60 10.87 -0.81
C ALA A 119 -3.21 11.55 0.43
N ILE A 120 -3.21 12.89 0.47
CA ILE A 120 -3.86 13.68 1.52
C ILE A 120 -5.38 13.53 1.47
N GLU A 121 -5.98 13.66 0.28
CA GLU A 121 -7.43 13.50 0.07
C GLU A 121 -7.91 12.14 0.57
N CYS A 122 -7.22 11.06 0.19
CA CYS A 122 -7.60 9.71 0.60
C CYS A 122 -7.32 9.46 2.09
N TRP A 123 -6.30 10.08 2.65
CA TRP A 123 -6.06 10.06 4.09
C TRP A 123 -7.20 10.74 4.86
N GLU A 124 -7.63 11.94 4.43
CA GLU A 124 -8.76 12.65 5.02
C GLU A 124 -10.07 11.84 4.88
N PHE A 125 -10.32 11.28 3.69
CA PHE A 125 -11.53 10.51 3.41
C PHE A 125 -11.69 9.29 4.32
N HIS A 126 -10.59 8.60 4.63
CA HIS A 126 -10.59 7.41 5.47
C HIS A 126 -10.20 7.66 6.93
N GLU A 127 -9.81 8.89 7.29
CA GLU A 127 -9.20 9.21 8.58
C GLU A 127 -8.00 8.30 8.92
N ASN A 128 -7.40 7.71 7.89
CA ASN A 128 -6.35 6.72 7.99
C ASN A 128 -5.31 6.90 6.87
N ARG A 129 -4.06 7.14 7.27
CA ARG A 129 -2.94 7.33 6.33
C ARG A 129 -2.71 6.08 5.48
N PRO A 130 -2.45 6.23 4.16
CA PRO A 130 -2.09 5.07 3.34
C PRO A 130 -0.85 4.37 3.89
N THR A 131 -0.95 3.05 4.07
CA THR A 131 0.19 2.22 4.45
C THR A 131 1.14 2.06 3.29
N PHE A 132 0.58 1.93 2.09
CA PHE A 132 1.33 1.77 0.85
C PHE A 132 0.76 2.70 -0.23
N ILE A 133 1.64 3.32 -0.99
CA ILE A 133 1.33 4.03 -2.23
C ILE A 133 1.85 3.16 -3.37
N ALA A 134 0.95 2.58 -4.15
CA ALA A 134 1.28 1.71 -5.26
C ALA A 134 1.21 2.50 -6.58
N VAL A 135 2.33 2.61 -7.25
CA VAL A 135 2.47 3.30 -8.53
C VAL A 135 3.09 2.37 -9.58
N ASP A 136 2.87 2.68 -10.84
CA ASP A 136 3.65 2.10 -11.91
C ASP A 136 4.89 2.98 -12.18
N TRP A 137 6.05 2.36 -12.50
CA TRP A 137 7.33 3.04 -12.77
C TRP A 137 7.71 4.04 -11.68
N TRP A 138 7.99 3.54 -10.50
CA TRP A 138 8.31 4.32 -9.29
C TRP A 138 9.53 5.26 -9.46
N GLU A 139 10.41 5.00 -10.43
CA GLU A 139 11.54 5.85 -10.80
C GLU A 139 11.14 7.07 -11.62
N ASP A 140 9.94 7.10 -12.18
CA ASP A 140 9.38 8.24 -12.88
C ASP A 140 8.64 9.15 -11.89
N GLY A 141 8.92 10.46 -11.93
CA GLY A 141 8.30 11.44 -11.03
C GLY A 141 8.88 11.44 -9.60
N ASP A 142 8.06 11.80 -8.63
CA ASP A 142 8.49 12.21 -7.28
C ASP A 142 7.97 11.30 -6.15
N VAL A 143 7.74 10.03 -6.42
CA VAL A 143 7.08 9.08 -5.50
C VAL A 143 7.75 9.01 -4.14
N VAL A 144 9.09 8.95 -4.12
CA VAL A 144 9.86 8.88 -2.86
C VAL A 144 9.71 10.17 -2.05
N ALA A 145 9.79 11.34 -2.71
CA ALA A 145 9.63 12.62 -2.04
C ALA A 145 8.22 12.78 -1.43
N VAL A 146 7.19 12.28 -2.13
CA VAL A 146 5.81 12.24 -1.58
C VAL A 146 5.71 11.33 -0.37
N ALA A 147 6.30 10.14 -0.41
CA ALA A 147 6.31 9.23 0.73
C ALA A 147 7.03 9.83 1.94
N GLU A 148 8.16 10.50 1.73
CA GLU A 148 8.90 11.24 2.76
C GLU A 148 8.03 12.36 3.36
N GLN A 149 7.35 13.15 2.51
CA GLN A 149 6.48 14.23 2.98
C GLN A 149 5.31 13.71 3.82
N ILE A 150 4.60 12.67 3.35
CA ILE A 150 3.49 12.05 4.08
C ILE A 150 3.94 11.51 5.45
N ASN A 151 5.16 10.97 5.53
CA ASN A 151 5.71 10.46 6.80
C ASN A 151 6.07 11.57 7.80
N LEU A 152 6.33 12.79 7.33
CA LEU A 152 6.61 13.96 8.19
C LEU A 152 5.33 14.64 8.70
N MET A 153 4.18 14.39 8.06
CA MET A 153 2.91 14.99 8.45
C MET A 153 2.29 14.25 9.63
N GLU A 154 1.82 14.98 10.65
CA GLU A 154 1.09 14.42 11.79
C GLU A 154 -0.40 14.22 11.47
N SER A 155 -0.95 15.02 10.53
CA SER A 155 -2.33 14.95 10.08
C SER A 155 -2.46 15.36 8.62
N TRP A 156 -3.64 15.13 8.02
CA TRP A 156 -3.95 15.57 6.64
C TRP A 156 -4.25 17.08 6.52
N SER A 157 -4.38 17.80 7.64
CA SER A 157 -4.68 19.24 7.59
C SER A 157 -3.47 20.04 7.11
N ASN A 158 -3.68 20.87 6.08
CA ASN A 158 -2.67 21.70 5.43
C ASN A 158 -2.08 22.84 6.30
N GLU A 159 -2.22 22.82 7.62
CA GLU A 159 -1.77 23.92 8.48
C GLU A 159 -0.23 24.01 8.62
N GLU A 160 0.53 23.05 8.09
CA GLU A 160 2.00 23.04 8.18
C GLU A 160 2.75 23.16 6.84
N ILE A 161 2.07 23.47 5.73
CA ILE A 161 2.75 23.85 4.48
C ILE A 161 2.88 25.38 4.45
N SER A 162 3.61 25.93 5.38
CA SER A 162 4.00 27.35 5.32
C SER A 162 5.53 27.44 5.30
N ASP A 163 6.04 27.80 4.08
CA ASP A 163 7.37 28.34 3.71
C ASP A 163 8.62 27.51 4.04
#